data_a225d74ec1fba24b6994a08cbd87b1bf
#
_entry.id   a225d74ec1fba24b6994a08cbd87b1bf
#
_cell.length_a   1.000
_cell.length_b   1.000
_cell.length_c   1.000
_cell.angle_alpha   90.00
_cell.angle_beta   90.00
_cell.angle_gamma   90.00
#
_symmetry.space_group_name_H-M   'P 1'
#
loop_
_entity.id
_entity.type
_entity.pdbx_description
1 polymer ?
#
loop_
_entity_poly.entity_id
_entity_poly.type
_entity_poly.pdbx_seq_one_letter_code
_entity_poly.pdbx_strand_id
1 'polypeptide(L)'
;MRLQTTETNKSIKTKSKTRNQSKKIVESLPYKIKDIKLAKLGRDKIDISEKEMPGLMELRKKYSKFKPLKGYRLTGSLHMTVETAILIETLKDLGADVRWASCNIFSTQDEAAAAIAKTKTPVFAWKGETLEEYWDCTLQALTFKNNLGPNLIVDDGGDATLLIHKGYELENYFNKYNRLPKITTKIEEEIVIEKILRKVHKKNPNHWHNIVPEIIGVSEETTTGVARLQQMVEDASLLFPAFNVNDAATKSKFDNLYGCRESLADGIKRSTEIMLAGKTVVVCGYGDVGKGSAQSMKSYGCKVIVTEIDPICALQAAMEGFEVRRLEDVLQKGNIFVTTTGNKDIITLKHMRKMKDQAIVCNIGHFDNEIQVDALNNSNAKKEQIKPQLDRYTFKDGKQIFILAEGRLVNLGCATGHASFVMSTSFSNQVLAQVFLAKNKPSTGIYDLPRKLDEEVARIHLKHLDADLTRLTKSQAEYIGVKVDGPYKKDEYRY
;
A
#
# COMPACT_ATOMS: atom_id res chain seq x y z
N MET A 1 -50.14 -8.62 72.20
CA MET A 1 -50.19 -9.46 73.36
C MET A 1 -48.98 -10.37 73.38
N ARG A 2 -48.06 -10.13 74.34
CA ARG A 2 -47.00 -11.02 74.92
C ARG A 2 -46.22 -11.94 73.95
N LEU A 3 -44.89 -11.67 73.69
CA LEU A 3 -43.75 -12.10 74.51
C LEU A 3 -43.61 -13.61 74.66
N GLN A 4 -42.54 -14.21 74.14
CA GLN A 4 -41.40 -14.64 74.94
C GLN A 4 -40.24 -15.23 74.12
N THR A 5 -39.08 -14.88 74.50
CA THR A 5 -37.74 -15.29 74.20
C THR A 5 -37.43 -16.75 74.47
N THR A 6 -36.49 -17.37 73.76
CA THR A 6 -35.38 -18.16 74.37
C THR A 6 -34.18 -18.32 73.42
N GLU A 7 -33.00 -17.98 73.91
CA GLU A 7 -31.70 -18.21 73.36
C GLU A 7 -31.34 -19.68 73.35
N THR A 8 -30.60 -20.11 72.32
CA THR A 8 -29.65 -21.21 72.50
C THR A 8 -28.47 -21.03 71.52
N ASN A 9 -27.30 -20.79 72.10
CA ASN A 9 -26.00 -20.82 71.45
C ASN A 9 -25.68 -22.16 70.80
N LYS A 10 -25.25 -22.13 69.52
CA LYS A 10 -24.38 -23.19 68.92
C LYS A 10 -23.37 -22.60 68.00
N SER A 11 -22.11 -22.72 68.36
CA SER A 11 -20.92 -22.43 67.61
C SER A 11 -20.91 -23.09 66.26
N ILE A 12 -20.80 -22.28 65.15
CA ILE A 12 -20.53 -22.80 63.84
C ILE A 12 -19.19 -22.29 63.36
N LYS A 13 -18.30 -23.24 63.12
CA LYS A 13 -16.97 -23.10 62.53
C LYS A 13 -17.08 -22.40 61.17
N THR A 14 -16.50 -21.23 61.03
CA THR A 14 -16.27 -20.55 59.73
C THR A 14 -15.21 -21.29 58.91
N LYS A 15 -15.62 -22.06 57.90
CA LYS A 15 -14.75 -22.48 56.84
C LYS A 15 -14.56 -21.34 55.85
N SER A 16 -13.38 -20.71 55.86
CA SER A 16 -12.95 -19.78 54.84
C SER A 16 -12.83 -20.51 53.48
N LYS A 17 -13.77 -20.30 52.58
CA LYS A 17 -13.61 -20.65 51.18
C LYS A 17 -12.78 -19.57 50.53
N THR A 18 -11.48 -19.80 50.39
CA THR A 18 -10.59 -19.07 49.47
C THR A 18 -11.11 -19.25 48.05
N ARG A 19 -11.75 -18.23 47.55
CA ARG A 19 -12.20 -18.15 46.16
C ARG A 19 -10.98 -17.82 45.31
N ASN A 20 -10.34 -18.87 44.74
CA ASN A 20 -9.34 -18.72 43.68
C ASN A 20 -10.05 -18.08 42.49
N GLN A 21 -9.98 -16.76 42.37
CA GLN A 21 -10.22 -16.07 41.13
C GLN A 21 -9.01 -16.33 40.23
N SER A 22 -9.09 -17.40 39.42
CA SER A 22 -8.23 -17.53 38.26
C SER A 22 -8.48 -16.27 37.40
N LYS A 23 -7.53 -15.34 37.37
CA LYS A 23 -7.48 -14.30 36.36
C LYS A 23 -7.51 -15.00 35.00
N LYS A 24 -8.67 -15.00 34.33
CA LYS A 24 -8.72 -15.27 32.90
C LYS A 24 -7.77 -14.28 32.26
N ILE A 25 -6.64 -14.77 31.77
CA ILE A 25 -5.81 -14.02 30.84
C ILE A 25 -6.73 -13.78 29.65
N VAL A 26 -7.17 -12.55 29.46
CA VAL A 26 -7.87 -12.13 28.25
C VAL A 26 -6.80 -12.23 27.17
N GLU A 27 -6.77 -13.32 26.44
CA GLU A 27 -5.96 -13.41 25.23
C GLU A 27 -6.36 -12.22 24.36
N SER A 28 -5.42 -11.33 24.07
CA SER A 28 -5.62 -10.27 23.09
C SER A 28 -6.03 -10.90 21.79
N LEU A 29 -7.08 -10.37 21.17
CA LEU A 29 -7.51 -10.84 19.85
C LEU A 29 -6.33 -10.79 18.88
N PRO A 30 -6.15 -11.79 18.02
CA PRO A 30 -5.03 -11.86 17.09
C PRO A 30 -5.12 -10.83 15.95
N TYR A 31 -6.02 -9.86 16.03
CA TYR A 31 -6.25 -8.82 15.03
C TYR A 31 -6.69 -7.50 15.69
N LYS A 32 -6.51 -6.39 14.96
CA LYS A 32 -6.98 -5.05 15.31
C LYS A 32 -7.61 -4.41 14.07
N ILE A 33 -8.94 -4.34 14.04
CA ILE A 33 -9.74 -3.90 12.90
C ILE A 33 -10.91 -3.03 13.38
N LYS A 34 -11.59 -2.35 12.46
CA LYS A 34 -12.71 -1.47 12.79
C LYS A 34 -13.90 -2.18 13.43
N ASP A 35 -14.48 -3.15 12.74
CA ASP A 35 -15.65 -3.92 13.21
C ASP A 35 -15.71 -5.29 12.54
N ILE A 36 -15.64 -6.36 13.32
CA ILE A 36 -15.72 -7.75 12.83
C ILE A 36 -17.10 -8.09 12.20
N LYS A 37 -18.15 -7.31 12.50
CA LYS A 37 -19.50 -7.52 11.94
C LYS A 37 -19.54 -7.28 10.43
N LEU A 38 -18.59 -6.53 9.89
CA LEU A 38 -18.45 -6.27 8.45
C LEU A 38 -17.98 -7.50 7.66
N ALA A 39 -17.56 -8.59 8.33
CA ALA A 39 -16.95 -9.76 7.70
C ALA A 39 -17.81 -10.43 6.62
N LYS A 40 -19.14 -10.43 6.78
CA LYS A 40 -20.04 -11.00 5.75
C LYS A 40 -19.99 -10.17 4.47
N LEU A 41 -20.15 -8.86 4.59
CA LEU A 41 -20.06 -7.95 3.45
C LEU A 41 -18.69 -8.07 2.75
N GLY A 42 -17.61 -8.13 3.54
CA GLY A 42 -16.27 -8.32 3.01
C GLY A 42 -16.14 -9.63 2.23
N ARG A 43 -16.67 -10.74 2.75
CA ARG A 43 -16.65 -12.02 2.05
C ARG A 43 -17.42 -11.96 0.72
N ASP A 44 -18.63 -11.40 0.73
CA ASP A 44 -19.44 -11.26 -0.48
C ASP A 44 -18.69 -10.45 -1.57
N LYS A 45 -17.98 -9.38 -1.20
CA LYS A 45 -17.13 -8.59 -2.12
C LYS A 45 -15.92 -9.37 -2.63
N ILE A 46 -15.22 -10.10 -1.75
CA ILE A 46 -14.08 -10.94 -2.10
C ILE A 46 -14.51 -12.00 -3.12
N ASP A 47 -15.66 -12.65 -2.93
CA ASP A 47 -16.20 -13.68 -3.84
C ASP A 47 -16.52 -13.13 -5.24
N ILE A 48 -16.89 -11.85 -5.33
CA ILE A 48 -17.06 -11.15 -6.64
C ILE A 48 -15.70 -10.90 -7.27
N SER A 49 -14.76 -10.33 -6.52
CA SER A 49 -13.44 -9.94 -7.04
C SER A 49 -12.57 -11.14 -7.42
N GLU A 50 -12.71 -12.29 -6.78
CA GLU A 50 -12.00 -13.53 -7.17
C GLU A 50 -12.25 -13.91 -8.64
N LYS A 51 -13.46 -13.64 -9.17
CA LYS A 51 -13.80 -13.92 -10.57
C LYS A 51 -13.07 -12.99 -11.54
N GLU A 52 -12.72 -11.80 -11.08
CA GLU A 52 -11.99 -10.79 -11.84
C GLU A 52 -10.46 -10.87 -11.63
N MET A 53 -9.97 -11.86 -10.84
CA MET A 53 -8.54 -12.03 -10.55
C MET A 53 -7.97 -13.36 -11.07
N PRO A 54 -8.02 -13.60 -12.39
CA PRO A 54 -7.71 -14.92 -12.98
C PRO A 54 -6.26 -15.34 -12.76
N GLY A 55 -5.32 -14.41 -12.77
CA GLY A 55 -3.90 -14.69 -12.55
C GLY A 55 -3.67 -15.29 -11.17
N LEU A 56 -4.21 -14.63 -10.16
CA LEU A 56 -4.06 -15.05 -8.76
C LEU A 56 -4.75 -16.38 -8.50
N MET A 57 -5.97 -16.58 -9.06
CA MET A 57 -6.72 -17.84 -8.94
C MET A 57 -5.98 -19.01 -9.61
N GLU A 58 -5.39 -18.81 -10.78
CA GLU A 58 -4.65 -19.86 -11.47
C GLU A 58 -3.34 -20.21 -10.72
N LEU A 59 -2.62 -19.21 -10.17
CA LEU A 59 -1.45 -19.46 -9.34
C LEU A 59 -1.82 -20.18 -8.04
N ARG A 60 -2.92 -19.80 -7.38
CA ARG A 60 -3.45 -20.51 -6.21
C ARG A 60 -3.70 -21.98 -6.54
N LYS A 61 -4.42 -22.27 -7.64
CA LYS A 61 -4.69 -23.62 -8.12
C LYS A 61 -3.41 -24.41 -8.45
N LYS A 62 -2.43 -23.75 -9.10
CA LYS A 62 -1.15 -24.36 -9.49
C LYS A 62 -0.30 -24.73 -8.28
N TYR A 63 -0.19 -23.85 -7.29
CA TYR A 63 0.79 -23.98 -6.20
C TYR A 63 0.21 -24.51 -4.88
N SER A 64 -1.08 -24.44 -4.63
CA SER A 64 -1.69 -24.88 -3.36
C SER A 64 -1.40 -26.34 -3.01
N LYS A 65 -1.26 -27.21 -4.02
CA LYS A 65 -0.93 -28.64 -3.83
C LYS A 65 0.49 -28.84 -3.31
N PHE A 66 1.44 -27.99 -3.70
CA PHE A 66 2.86 -28.11 -3.36
C PHE A 66 3.23 -27.32 -2.12
N LYS A 67 2.42 -26.32 -1.76
CA LYS A 67 2.64 -25.44 -0.62
C LYS A 67 4.07 -24.89 -0.52
N PRO A 68 4.56 -24.17 -1.55
CA PRO A 68 5.96 -23.72 -1.63
C PRO A 68 6.35 -22.75 -0.50
N LEU A 69 5.38 -22.13 0.18
CA LEU A 69 5.60 -21.22 1.30
C LEU A 69 5.36 -21.86 2.67
N LYS A 70 5.24 -23.21 2.73
CA LYS A 70 5.03 -23.91 3.99
C LYS A 70 6.19 -23.70 4.96
N GLY A 71 5.84 -23.25 6.17
CA GLY A 71 6.81 -23.03 7.25
C GLY A 71 7.42 -21.63 7.25
N TYR A 72 7.11 -20.78 6.28
CA TYR A 72 7.52 -19.39 6.26
C TYR A 72 6.50 -18.49 6.96
N ARG A 73 7.01 -17.56 7.77
CA ARG A 73 6.28 -16.44 8.34
C ARG A 73 6.34 -15.28 7.36
N LEU A 74 5.19 -14.81 6.90
CA LEU A 74 5.07 -13.76 5.91
C LEU A 74 4.32 -12.56 6.48
N THR A 75 4.99 -11.41 6.49
CA THR A 75 4.35 -10.11 6.80
C THR A 75 4.00 -9.40 5.51
N GLY A 76 2.76 -8.88 5.43
CA GLY A 76 2.38 -7.90 4.43
C GLY A 76 2.19 -6.53 5.06
N SER A 77 2.71 -5.51 4.37
CA SER A 77 2.49 -4.08 4.59
C SER A 77 2.06 -3.49 3.26
N LEU A 78 0.78 -3.68 2.92
CA LEU A 78 0.18 -3.30 1.65
C LEU A 78 -1.30 -3.01 1.87
N HIS A 79 -1.88 -2.07 1.10
CA HIS A 79 -3.26 -1.60 1.23
C HIS A 79 -4.24 -2.75 1.51
N MET A 80 -4.98 -2.68 2.63
CA MET A 80 -5.90 -3.76 3.02
C MET A 80 -7.24 -3.62 2.28
N THR A 81 -7.23 -3.93 0.99
CA THR A 81 -8.40 -3.92 0.09
C THR A 81 -8.99 -5.32 -0.08
N VAL A 82 -10.09 -5.41 -0.84
CA VAL A 82 -10.72 -6.68 -1.22
C VAL A 82 -9.74 -7.54 -2.03
N GLU A 83 -9.00 -6.95 -2.96
CA GLU A 83 -8.01 -7.62 -3.79
C GLU A 83 -6.84 -8.15 -2.95
N THR A 84 -6.41 -7.38 -1.96
CA THR A 84 -5.39 -7.80 -0.99
C THR A 84 -5.86 -8.95 -0.12
N ALA A 85 -7.15 -8.99 0.22
CA ALA A 85 -7.71 -10.14 0.93
C ALA A 85 -7.52 -11.44 0.12
N ILE A 86 -7.69 -11.38 -1.20
CA ILE A 86 -7.48 -12.52 -2.11
C ILE A 86 -6.00 -12.90 -2.19
N LEU A 87 -5.10 -11.92 -2.20
CA LEU A 87 -3.65 -12.17 -2.11
C LEU A 87 -3.29 -12.89 -0.80
N ILE A 88 -3.80 -12.41 0.34
CA ILE A 88 -3.59 -13.03 1.66
C ILE A 88 -4.04 -14.47 1.67
N GLU A 89 -5.26 -14.76 1.17
CA GLU A 89 -5.79 -16.11 1.09
C GLU A 89 -4.95 -16.99 0.16
N THR A 90 -4.49 -16.44 -0.96
CA THR A 90 -3.58 -17.16 -1.88
C THR A 90 -2.28 -17.53 -1.18
N LEU A 91 -1.59 -16.59 -0.52
CA LEU A 91 -0.35 -16.85 0.21
C LEU A 91 -0.53 -17.90 1.32
N LYS A 92 -1.67 -17.88 2.02
CA LYS A 92 -2.03 -18.92 3.01
C LYS A 92 -2.24 -20.29 2.37
N ASP A 93 -2.93 -20.35 1.24
CA ASP A 93 -3.15 -21.60 0.51
C ASP A 93 -1.82 -22.17 -0.01
N LEU A 94 -0.84 -21.31 -0.30
CA LEU A 94 0.53 -21.69 -0.62
C LEU A 94 1.34 -22.11 0.63
N GLY A 95 0.77 -22.01 1.82
CA GLY A 95 1.31 -22.56 3.07
C GLY A 95 1.96 -21.55 4.01
N ALA A 96 1.96 -20.25 3.70
CA ALA A 96 2.54 -19.23 4.58
C ALA A 96 1.72 -19.00 5.86
N ASP A 97 2.41 -18.70 6.98
CA ASP A 97 1.82 -18.09 8.16
C ASP A 97 1.83 -16.59 7.97
N VAL A 98 0.64 -16.00 7.71
CA VAL A 98 0.49 -14.61 7.23
C VAL A 98 0.03 -13.69 8.34
N ARG A 99 0.66 -12.49 8.42
CA ARG A 99 0.22 -11.35 9.21
C ARG A 99 0.19 -10.12 8.32
N TRP A 100 -0.76 -9.20 8.53
CA TRP A 100 -0.97 -8.09 7.60
C TRP A 100 -1.26 -6.76 8.31
N ALA A 101 -0.65 -5.66 7.80
CA ALA A 101 -1.01 -4.28 8.09
C ALA A 101 -1.26 -3.53 6.77
N SER A 102 -1.94 -2.40 6.82
CA SER A 102 -2.05 -1.51 5.66
C SER A 102 -0.79 -0.64 5.54
N CYS A 103 -0.49 -0.18 4.33
CA CYS A 103 0.59 0.77 4.05
C CYS A 103 0.08 2.23 3.91
N ASN A 104 -1.17 2.51 4.29
CA ASN A 104 -1.74 3.84 4.25
C ASN A 104 -2.95 3.96 5.19
N ILE A 105 -3.03 5.06 5.93
CA ILE A 105 -4.06 5.30 6.96
C ILE A 105 -5.50 5.42 6.43
N PHE A 106 -5.69 5.68 5.14
CA PHE A 106 -7.02 5.85 4.54
C PHE A 106 -7.42 4.78 3.51
N SER A 107 -6.53 3.83 3.20
CA SER A 107 -6.75 2.88 2.11
C SER A 107 -7.46 1.61 2.51
N THR A 108 -7.53 1.28 3.80
CA THR A 108 -8.18 0.06 4.27
C THR A 108 -9.66 0.05 3.91
N GLN A 109 -10.13 -1.07 3.37
CA GLN A 109 -11.54 -1.42 3.28
C GLN A 109 -11.88 -2.25 4.53
N ASP A 110 -12.62 -1.65 5.46
CA ASP A 110 -12.87 -2.23 6.79
C ASP A 110 -13.56 -3.60 6.71
N GLU A 111 -14.43 -3.79 5.71
CA GLU A 111 -15.07 -5.06 5.45
C GLU A 111 -14.12 -6.16 4.95
N ALA A 112 -13.10 -5.81 4.16
CA ALA A 112 -12.07 -6.74 3.71
C ALA A 112 -11.19 -7.19 4.88
N ALA A 113 -10.76 -6.25 5.72
CA ALA A 113 -10.02 -6.54 6.95
C ALA A 113 -10.83 -7.46 7.89
N ALA A 114 -12.13 -7.19 8.04
CA ALA A 114 -13.02 -8.01 8.86
C ALA A 114 -13.20 -9.43 8.31
N ALA A 115 -13.33 -9.58 6.98
CA ALA A 115 -13.46 -10.90 6.35
C ALA A 115 -12.22 -11.75 6.60
N ILE A 116 -11.02 -11.19 6.44
CA ILE A 116 -9.76 -11.89 6.66
C ILE A 116 -9.54 -12.20 8.15
N ALA A 117 -9.83 -11.24 9.04
CA ALA A 117 -9.75 -11.48 10.50
C ALA A 117 -10.68 -12.60 10.95
N LYS A 118 -11.87 -12.75 10.33
CA LYS A 118 -12.82 -13.84 10.61
C LYS A 118 -12.24 -15.22 10.30
N THR A 119 -11.30 -15.34 9.37
CA THR A 119 -10.55 -16.58 9.07
C THR A 119 -9.43 -16.88 10.07
N LYS A 120 -9.33 -16.10 11.16
CA LYS A 120 -8.27 -16.15 12.17
C LYS A 120 -6.88 -15.75 11.62
N THR A 121 -6.83 -15.03 10.51
CA THR A 121 -5.60 -14.43 10.02
C THR A 121 -5.36 -13.12 10.77
N PRO A 122 -4.17 -12.91 11.36
CA PRO A 122 -3.84 -11.66 12.04
C PRO A 122 -3.79 -10.50 11.05
N VAL A 123 -4.75 -9.57 11.20
CA VAL A 123 -4.84 -8.31 10.43
C VAL A 123 -4.90 -7.14 11.39
N PHE A 124 -4.10 -6.13 11.11
CA PHE A 124 -3.99 -4.90 11.90
C PHE A 124 -4.18 -3.73 10.95
N ALA A 125 -5.43 -3.35 10.67
CA ALA A 125 -5.74 -2.27 9.74
C ALA A 125 -7.19 -1.81 9.88
N TRP A 126 -7.43 -0.49 9.79
CA TRP A 126 -8.75 0.11 9.59
C TRP A 126 -8.63 1.47 8.90
N LYS A 127 -9.69 1.91 8.27
CA LYS A 127 -9.71 3.22 7.61
C LYS A 127 -9.77 4.35 8.66
N GLY A 128 -8.82 5.27 8.58
CA GLY A 128 -8.73 6.42 9.48
C GLY A 128 -7.87 6.16 10.72
N GLU A 129 -6.82 5.36 10.59
CA GLU A 129 -5.76 5.24 11.60
C GLU A 129 -5.07 6.58 11.84
N THR A 130 -4.63 6.82 13.09
CA THR A 130 -3.62 7.85 13.37
C THR A 130 -2.23 7.34 12.98
N LEU A 131 -1.24 8.22 12.87
CA LEU A 131 0.15 7.81 12.58
C LEU A 131 0.70 6.85 13.64
N GLU A 132 0.39 7.07 14.92
CA GLU A 132 0.79 6.17 16.00
C GLU A 132 0.15 4.79 15.86
N GLU A 133 -1.13 4.73 15.51
CA GLU A 133 -1.85 3.47 15.29
C GLU A 133 -1.32 2.72 14.08
N TYR A 134 -1.06 3.43 12.98
CA TYR A 134 -0.49 2.89 11.76
C TYR A 134 0.87 2.19 11.99
N TRP A 135 1.81 2.88 12.64
CA TRP A 135 3.13 2.32 12.92
C TRP A 135 3.09 1.21 13.99
N ASP A 136 2.15 1.29 14.97
CA ASP A 136 1.90 0.18 15.90
C ASP A 136 1.34 -1.05 15.16
N CYS A 137 0.44 -0.88 14.19
CA CYS A 137 -0.09 -1.95 13.34
C CYS A 137 1.01 -2.60 12.50
N THR A 138 1.89 -1.81 11.89
CA THR A 138 3.05 -2.29 11.15
C THR A 138 3.97 -3.13 12.04
N LEU A 139 4.29 -2.64 13.25
CA LEU A 139 5.07 -3.42 14.23
C LEU A 139 4.38 -4.71 14.63
N GLN A 140 3.06 -4.71 14.83
CA GLN A 140 2.31 -5.91 15.16
C GLN A 140 2.31 -6.93 14.03
N ALA A 141 2.23 -6.48 12.76
CA ALA A 141 2.36 -7.37 11.60
C ALA A 141 3.76 -7.99 11.49
N LEU A 142 4.80 -7.28 11.91
CA LEU A 142 6.19 -7.76 11.95
C LEU A 142 6.46 -8.69 13.15
N THR A 143 5.54 -8.81 14.12
CA THR A 143 5.77 -9.58 15.36
C THR A 143 4.95 -10.86 15.38
N PHE A 144 5.59 -12.00 15.22
CA PHE A 144 5.01 -13.33 15.30
C PHE A 144 5.07 -13.89 16.74
N LYS A 145 4.52 -15.11 16.94
CA LYS A 145 4.59 -15.80 18.25
C LYS A 145 6.04 -15.89 18.73
N ASN A 146 6.23 -15.83 20.03
CA ASN A 146 7.55 -15.88 20.69
C ASN A 146 8.50 -14.75 20.28
N ASN A 147 7.95 -13.61 19.86
CA ASN A 147 8.71 -12.44 19.36
C ASN A 147 9.60 -12.72 18.14
N LEU A 148 9.25 -13.73 17.34
CA LEU A 148 9.90 -13.98 16.06
C LEU A 148 9.50 -12.92 15.04
N GLY A 149 10.38 -12.65 14.09
CA GLY A 149 10.10 -11.81 12.92
C GLY A 149 9.60 -12.60 11.72
N PRO A 150 9.30 -11.90 10.60
CA PRO A 150 8.99 -12.54 9.32
C PRO A 150 10.23 -13.21 8.71
N ASN A 151 10.01 -14.17 7.83
CA ASN A 151 11.01 -14.67 6.89
C ASN A 151 10.86 -13.99 5.52
N LEU A 152 9.63 -13.64 5.17
CA LEU A 152 9.26 -13.03 3.89
C LEU A 152 8.41 -11.79 4.16
N ILE A 153 8.57 -10.78 3.30
CA ILE A 153 7.85 -9.52 3.40
C ILE A 153 7.26 -9.18 2.03
N VAL A 154 5.98 -8.80 2.01
CA VAL A 154 5.33 -8.09 0.91
C VAL A 154 5.18 -6.65 1.37
N ASP A 155 5.83 -5.72 0.71
CA ASP A 155 5.84 -4.30 1.09
C ASP A 155 5.34 -3.42 -0.05
N ASP A 156 4.81 -2.27 0.33
CA ASP A 156 4.23 -1.30 -0.61
C ASP A 156 4.56 0.12 -0.10
N GLY A 157 5.61 0.70 -0.66
CA GLY A 157 6.23 1.94 -0.21
C GLY A 157 7.41 1.74 0.73
N GLY A 158 7.68 0.48 1.12
CA GLY A 158 8.87 0.11 1.90
C GLY A 158 8.79 0.47 3.38
N ASP A 159 7.60 0.61 3.99
CA ASP A 159 7.47 1.05 5.38
C ASP A 159 7.79 -0.05 6.39
N ALA A 160 7.40 -1.29 6.14
CA ALA A 160 7.83 -2.42 6.98
C ALA A 160 9.34 -2.62 6.91
N THR A 161 9.91 -2.51 5.70
CA THR A 161 11.34 -2.55 5.45
C THR A 161 12.07 -1.42 6.17
N LEU A 162 11.57 -0.18 6.09
CA LEU A 162 12.11 0.98 6.78
C LEU A 162 12.15 0.78 8.30
N LEU A 163 11.06 0.29 8.88
CA LEU A 163 10.98 0.09 10.33
C LEU A 163 12.03 -0.91 10.82
N ILE A 164 12.27 -2.00 10.06
CA ILE A 164 13.31 -2.98 10.36
C ILE A 164 14.71 -2.35 10.29
N HIS A 165 15.02 -1.63 9.20
CA HIS A 165 16.31 -0.98 8.99
C HIS A 165 16.61 0.07 10.06
N LYS A 166 15.65 0.94 10.36
CA LYS A 166 15.77 1.95 11.42
C LYS A 166 15.93 1.34 12.81
N GLY A 167 15.23 0.24 13.06
CA GLY A 167 15.38 -0.50 14.31
C GLY A 167 16.77 -1.13 14.46
N TYR A 168 17.27 -1.75 13.40
CA TYR A 168 18.61 -2.32 13.35
C TYR A 168 19.72 -1.24 13.52
N GLU A 169 19.55 -0.10 12.86
CA GLU A 169 20.43 1.07 13.00
C GLU A 169 20.45 1.60 14.44
N LEU A 170 19.29 1.72 15.08
CA LEU A 170 19.17 2.17 16.46
C LEU A 170 19.90 1.23 17.43
N GLU A 171 19.79 -0.09 17.23
CA GLU A 171 20.48 -1.09 18.06
C GLU A 171 22.00 -1.03 17.81
N ASN A 172 22.47 -0.87 16.55
CA ASN A 172 23.88 -0.65 16.24
C ASN A 172 24.42 0.60 16.94
N TYR A 173 23.67 1.70 16.91
CA TYR A 173 24.08 2.93 17.60
C TYR A 173 24.18 2.70 19.11
N PHE A 174 23.21 2.03 19.72
CA PHE A 174 23.23 1.72 21.14
C PHE A 174 24.41 0.82 21.51
N ASN A 175 24.70 -0.22 20.75
CA ASN A 175 25.81 -1.14 20.97
C ASN A 175 27.16 -0.42 20.88
N LYS A 176 27.29 0.59 20.01
CA LYS A 176 28.51 1.37 19.85
C LYS A 176 28.71 2.43 20.95
N TYR A 177 27.65 3.11 21.36
CA TYR A 177 27.75 4.29 22.22
C TYR A 177 27.14 4.10 23.63
N ASN A 178 26.54 2.98 23.93
CA ASN A 178 25.80 2.64 25.15
C ASN A 178 24.76 3.71 25.55
N ARG A 179 24.16 4.34 24.54
CA ARG A 179 23.06 5.34 24.70
C ARG A 179 22.26 5.41 23.41
N LEU A 180 20.99 5.78 23.50
CA LEU A 180 20.15 6.04 22.33
C LEU A 180 20.47 7.42 21.72
N PRO A 181 20.35 7.57 20.37
CA PRO A 181 20.53 8.86 19.70
C PRO A 181 19.46 9.85 20.17
N LYS A 182 19.71 11.15 20.10
CA LYS A 182 18.69 12.18 20.37
C LYS A 182 17.72 12.25 19.18
N ILE A 183 16.43 12.44 19.47
CA ILE A 183 15.45 12.77 18.43
C ILE A 183 15.67 14.23 18.02
N THR A 184 16.09 14.46 16.79
CA THR A 184 16.39 15.81 16.28
C THR A 184 15.42 16.25 15.18
N THR A 185 14.68 15.31 14.58
CA THR A 185 13.68 15.59 13.57
C THR A 185 12.48 16.36 14.14
N LYS A 186 11.84 17.15 13.26
CA LYS A 186 10.57 17.84 13.53
C LYS A 186 9.41 17.22 12.75
N ILE A 187 9.69 16.21 11.92
CA ILE A 187 8.69 15.50 11.14
C ILE A 187 7.93 14.57 12.07
N GLU A 188 6.62 14.73 12.15
CA GLU A 188 5.75 14.01 13.10
C GLU A 188 5.87 12.49 12.94
N GLU A 189 5.85 12.00 11.70
CA GLU A 189 5.97 10.57 11.40
C GLU A 189 7.30 9.97 11.88
N GLU A 190 8.41 10.65 11.64
CA GLU A 190 9.73 10.21 12.11
C GLU A 190 9.80 10.18 13.64
N ILE A 191 9.16 11.14 14.31
CA ILE A 191 9.06 11.15 15.78
C ILE A 191 8.29 9.93 16.28
N VAL A 192 7.18 9.56 15.59
CA VAL A 192 6.38 8.38 15.95
C VAL A 192 7.20 7.11 15.79
N ILE A 193 7.89 6.93 14.65
CA ILE A 193 8.78 5.79 14.39
C ILE A 193 9.85 5.68 15.50
N GLU A 194 10.54 6.75 15.80
CA GLU A 194 11.56 6.80 16.84
C GLU A 194 11.02 6.39 18.22
N LYS A 195 9.83 6.87 18.60
CA LYS A 195 9.17 6.49 19.87
C LYS A 195 8.87 4.98 19.92
N ILE A 196 8.38 4.41 18.82
CA ILE A 196 8.06 2.98 18.72
C ILE A 196 9.34 2.14 18.81
N LEU A 197 10.39 2.49 18.07
CA LEU A 197 11.68 1.78 18.11
C LEU A 197 12.30 1.79 19.52
N ARG A 198 12.25 2.91 20.23
CA ARG A 198 12.72 3.01 21.62
C ARG A 198 11.89 2.14 22.57
N LYS A 199 10.58 2.06 22.36
CA LYS A 199 9.68 1.16 23.12
C LYS A 199 10.03 -0.31 22.91
N VAL A 200 10.35 -0.69 21.66
CA VAL A 200 10.81 -2.04 21.33
C VAL A 200 12.15 -2.33 21.98
N HIS A 201 13.15 -1.45 21.80
CA HIS A 201 14.48 -1.59 22.36
C HIS A 201 14.47 -1.72 23.89
N LYS A 202 13.63 -0.94 24.59
CA LYS A 202 13.46 -1.05 26.06
C LYS A 202 13.00 -2.45 26.51
N LYS A 203 12.18 -3.13 25.69
CA LYS A 203 11.66 -4.48 25.99
C LYS A 203 12.65 -5.57 25.59
N ASN A 204 13.30 -5.42 24.48
CA ASN A 204 14.28 -6.36 23.92
C ASN A 204 15.35 -5.56 23.15
N PRO A 205 16.52 -5.30 23.76
CA PRO A 205 17.59 -4.50 23.17
C PRO A 205 18.19 -5.07 21.88
N ASN A 206 17.99 -6.32 21.58
CA ASN A 206 18.51 -7.02 20.39
C ASN A 206 17.36 -7.54 19.49
N HIS A 207 16.19 -6.92 19.53
CA HIS A 207 15.02 -7.39 18.80
C HIS A 207 15.29 -7.49 17.31
N TRP A 208 15.80 -6.41 16.71
CA TRP A 208 16.04 -6.32 15.27
C TRP A 208 17.23 -7.17 14.82
N HIS A 209 18.30 -7.23 15.61
CA HIS A 209 19.41 -8.15 15.36
C HIS A 209 19.01 -9.61 15.39
N ASN A 210 18.01 -9.97 16.18
CA ASN A 210 17.51 -11.35 16.24
C ASN A 210 16.64 -11.70 15.03
N ILE A 211 15.86 -10.76 14.47
CA ILE A 211 14.94 -11.07 13.37
C ILE A 211 15.57 -10.92 11.98
N VAL A 212 16.47 -9.95 11.78
CA VAL A 212 17.08 -9.68 10.47
C VAL A 212 17.76 -10.90 9.84
N PRO A 213 18.54 -11.74 10.55
CA PRO A 213 19.17 -12.91 9.96
C PRO A 213 18.19 -13.97 9.44
N GLU A 214 16.94 -13.95 9.90
CA GLU A 214 15.89 -14.88 9.45
C GLU A 214 15.11 -14.40 8.23
N ILE A 215 15.28 -13.12 7.82
CA ILE A 215 14.59 -12.54 6.67
C ILE A 215 15.27 -13.02 5.38
N ILE A 216 14.50 -13.70 4.55
CA ILE A 216 14.93 -14.22 3.25
C ILE A 216 14.82 -13.13 2.18
N GLY A 217 13.86 -12.22 2.33
CA GLY A 217 13.72 -11.08 1.44
C GLY A 217 12.35 -10.42 1.46
N VAL A 218 12.27 -9.31 0.75
CA VAL A 218 11.08 -8.49 0.53
C VAL A 218 10.73 -8.44 -0.95
N SER A 219 9.44 -8.37 -1.29
CA SER A 219 8.97 -7.95 -2.61
C SER A 219 8.25 -6.60 -2.49
N GLU A 220 8.69 -5.64 -3.29
CA GLU A 220 8.24 -4.24 -3.23
C GLU A 220 7.33 -3.92 -4.41
N GLU A 221 6.16 -3.32 -4.09
CA GLU A 221 5.08 -3.04 -5.04
C GLU A 221 5.25 -1.70 -5.77
N THR A 222 5.84 -0.67 -5.14
CA THR A 222 5.79 0.70 -5.65
C THR A 222 7.11 1.25 -6.15
N THR A 223 7.03 2.20 -7.09
CA THR A 223 8.20 3.00 -7.53
C THR A 223 8.93 3.67 -6.36
N THR A 224 8.18 4.19 -5.39
CA THR A 224 8.78 4.90 -4.25
C THR A 224 9.51 3.95 -3.31
N GLY A 225 8.93 2.78 -3.04
CA GLY A 225 9.61 1.76 -2.24
C GLY A 225 10.86 1.21 -2.94
N VAL A 226 10.80 0.99 -4.26
CA VAL A 226 11.98 0.60 -5.06
C VAL A 226 13.08 1.65 -4.99
N ALA A 227 12.75 2.95 -5.13
CA ALA A 227 13.72 4.03 -4.99
C ALA A 227 14.38 4.05 -3.60
N ARG A 228 13.60 3.80 -2.53
CA ARG A 228 14.12 3.65 -1.15
C ARG A 228 15.08 2.47 -1.03
N LEU A 229 14.73 1.33 -1.61
CA LEU A 229 15.62 0.14 -1.64
C LEU A 229 16.91 0.41 -2.41
N GLN A 230 16.83 1.09 -3.56
CA GLN A 230 18.01 1.50 -4.34
C GLN A 230 18.94 2.40 -3.53
N GLN A 231 18.39 3.39 -2.82
CA GLN A 231 19.16 4.22 -1.90
C GLN A 231 19.86 3.40 -0.81
N MET A 232 19.15 2.40 -0.23
CA MET A 232 19.76 1.51 0.77
C MET A 232 20.90 0.67 0.19
N VAL A 233 20.87 0.31 -1.10
CA VAL A 233 21.97 -0.37 -1.78
C VAL A 233 23.16 0.57 -1.97
N GLU A 234 22.91 1.80 -2.44
CA GLU A 234 23.95 2.83 -2.64
C GLU A 234 24.66 3.17 -1.33
N ASP A 235 23.90 3.25 -0.23
CA ASP A 235 24.41 3.50 1.12
C ASP A 235 25.03 2.26 1.80
N ALA A 236 25.05 1.10 1.12
CA ALA A 236 25.46 -0.19 1.66
C ALA A 236 24.72 -0.57 2.99
N SER A 237 23.49 -0.14 3.13
CA SER A 237 22.66 -0.35 4.32
C SER A 237 21.56 -1.39 4.15
N LEU A 238 21.30 -1.90 2.93
CA LEU A 238 20.31 -2.92 2.67
C LEU A 238 20.66 -4.21 3.43
N LEU A 239 19.76 -4.72 4.27
CA LEU A 239 20.00 -5.83 5.19
C LEU A 239 19.66 -7.20 4.61
N PHE A 240 18.79 -7.28 3.61
CA PHE A 240 18.28 -8.53 3.03
C PHE A 240 17.89 -8.33 1.57
N PRO A 241 17.72 -9.43 0.79
CA PRO A 241 17.35 -9.36 -0.62
C PRO A 241 16.00 -8.66 -0.84
N ALA A 242 15.89 -7.91 -1.95
CA ALA A 242 14.67 -7.25 -2.36
C ALA A 242 14.31 -7.58 -3.81
N PHE A 243 13.03 -7.86 -4.07
CA PHE A 243 12.48 -7.99 -5.41
C PHE A 243 11.72 -6.74 -5.81
N ASN A 244 12.10 -6.16 -6.92
CA ASN A 244 11.40 -5.06 -7.57
C ASN A 244 10.24 -5.63 -8.41
N VAL A 245 9.05 -5.67 -7.83
CA VAL A 245 7.83 -6.08 -8.53
C VAL A 245 7.27 -4.93 -9.36
N ASN A 246 7.49 -3.68 -8.93
CA ASN A 246 6.98 -2.50 -9.62
C ASN A 246 7.37 -2.44 -11.11
N ASP A 247 8.60 -2.85 -11.46
CA ASP A 247 9.12 -2.72 -12.81
C ASP A 247 8.82 -3.93 -13.72
N ALA A 248 8.17 -4.99 -13.18
CA ALA A 248 7.59 -6.01 -14.03
C ALA A 248 6.62 -5.37 -15.06
N ALA A 249 6.69 -5.75 -16.34
CA ALA A 249 5.88 -5.10 -17.36
C ALA A 249 4.38 -5.30 -17.11
N THR A 250 3.97 -6.50 -16.65
CA THR A 250 2.59 -6.79 -16.27
C THR A 250 2.14 -6.11 -14.97
N LYS A 251 3.05 -5.42 -14.25
CA LYS A 251 2.71 -4.52 -13.15
C LYS A 251 2.73 -3.07 -13.64
N SER A 252 3.87 -2.51 -14.02
CA SER A 252 4.03 -1.09 -14.30
C SER A 252 3.16 -0.60 -15.46
N LYS A 253 3.02 -1.41 -16.53
CA LYS A 253 2.21 -1.04 -17.70
C LYS A 253 0.73 -1.36 -17.56
N PHE A 254 0.33 -2.01 -16.48
CA PHE A 254 -1.06 -2.36 -16.17
C PHE A 254 -1.58 -1.60 -14.96
N ASP A 255 -1.02 -1.83 -13.79
CA ASP A 255 -1.40 -1.18 -12.54
C ASP A 255 -1.23 0.35 -12.62
N ASN A 256 0.00 0.83 -12.85
CA ASN A 256 0.27 2.25 -12.87
C ASN A 256 -0.46 2.97 -14.01
N LEU A 257 -0.69 2.31 -15.14
CA LEU A 257 -1.34 2.90 -16.32
C LEU A 257 -2.87 2.69 -16.30
N TYR A 258 -3.33 1.44 -16.42
CA TYR A 258 -4.76 1.13 -16.54
C TYR A 258 -5.48 1.26 -15.21
N GLY A 259 -4.84 0.91 -14.10
CA GLY A 259 -5.39 1.11 -12.77
C GLY A 259 -5.70 2.58 -12.50
N CYS A 260 -4.75 3.48 -12.78
CA CYS A 260 -4.95 4.91 -12.62
C CYS A 260 -5.96 5.48 -13.63
N ARG A 261 -6.04 4.90 -14.85
CA ARG A 261 -7.01 5.31 -15.87
C ARG A 261 -8.46 5.17 -15.36
N GLU A 262 -8.77 4.10 -14.66
CA GLU A 262 -10.12 3.90 -14.10
C GLU A 262 -10.30 4.58 -12.75
N SER A 263 -9.38 4.39 -11.84
CA SER A 263 -9.56 4.75 -10.42
C SER A 263 -9.46 6.25 -10.14
N LEU A 264 -8.75 7.05 -10.98
CA LEU A 264 -8.68 8.51 -10.80
C LEU A 264 -10.07 9.14 -10.91
N ALA A 265 -10.78 8.82 -12.00
CA ALA A 265 -12.13 9.37 -12.22
C ALA A 265 -13.10 8.91 -11.12
N ASP A 266 -13.00 7.65 -10.68
CA ASP A 266 -13.82 7.09 -9.62
C ASP A 266 -13.60 7.87 -8.30
N GLY A 267 -12.35 8.10 -7.91
CA GLY A 267 -12.01 8.85 -6.69
C GLY A 267 -12.53 10.31 -6.74
N ILE A 268 -12.32 11.01 -7.84
CA ILE A 268 -12.81 12.40 -8.00
C ILE A 268 -14.33 12.43 -7.97
N LYS A 269 -15.01 11.56 -8.72
CA LYS A 269 -16.48 11.56 -8.81
C LYS A 269 -17.15 11.18 -7.51
N ARG A 270 -16.70 10.16 -6.81
CA ARG A 270 -17.25 9.75 -5.51
C ARG A 270 -17.05 10.84 -4.44
N SER A 271 -15.91 11.52 -4.46
CA SER A 271 -15.64 12.59 -3.52
C SER A 271 -16.47 13.84 -3.80
N THR A 272 -16.56 14.26 -5.06
CA THR A 272 -17.07 15.59 -5.41
C THR A 272 -18.45 15.59 -6.06
N GLU A 273 -18.88 14.45 -6.65
CA GLU A 273 -20.15 14.30 -7.39
C GLU A 273 -20.31 15.27 -8.58
N ILE A 274 -19.21 15.87 -9.04
CA ILE A 274 -19.22 16.84 -10.14
C ILE A 274 -19.21 16.16 -11.51
N MET A 275 -19.69 16.88 -12.51
CA MET A 275 -19.51 16.55 -13.91
C MET A 275 -18.08 16.88 -14.34
N LEU A 276 -17.37 15.91 -14.95
CA LEU A 276 -16.00 16.07 -15.42
C LEU A 276 -15.93 16.73 -16.81
N ALA A 277 -16.86 16.38 -17.72
CA ALA A 277 -16.86 16.89 -19.09
C ALA A 277 -16.80 18.42 -19.14
N GLY A 278 -15.98 18.93 -20.04
CA GLY A 278 -15.77 20.37 -20.27
C GLY A 278 -14.85 21.06 -19.26
N LYS A 279 -14.44 20.38 -18.17
CA LYS A 279 -13.48 20.94 -17.21
C LYS A 279 -12.06 20.88 -17.75
N THR A 280 -11.23 21.84 -17.34
CA THR A 280 -9.79 21.81 -17.58
C THR A 280 -9.12 21.06 -16.43
N VAL A 281 -8.41 19.98 -16.74
CA VAL A 281 -7.65 19.17 -15.79
C VAL A 281 -6.17 19.33 -16.06
N VAL A 282 -5.40 19.68 -15.04
CA VAL A 282 -3.93 19.76 -15.09
C VAL A 282 -3.37 18.50 -14.44
N VAL A 283 -2.68 17.68 -15.22
CA VAL A 283 -2.00 16.48 -14.75
C VAL A 283 -0.51 16.79 -14.63
N CYS A 284 0.01 16.71 -13.40
CA CYS A 284 1.42 16.99 -13.12
C CYS A 284 2.20 15.68 -13.15
N GLY A 285 2.98 15.48 -14.21
CA GLY A 285 3.72 14.25 -14.53
C GLY A 285 3.11 13.48 -15.71
N TYR A 286 3.99 12.80 -16.51
CA TYR A 286 3.55 11.99 -17.65
C TYR A 286 4.33 10.66 -17.73
N GLY A 287 4.71 10.09 -16.58
CA GLY A 287 5.08 8.68 -16.42
C GLY A 287 3.85 7.77 -16.60
N ASP A 288 3.93 6.48 -16.25
CA ASP A 288 2.81 5.55 -16.43
C ASP A 288 1.53 6.00 -15.70
N VAL A 289 1.64 6.46 -14.46
CA VAL A 289 0.52 7.04 -13.69
C VAL A 289 -0.06 8.28 -14.37
N GLY A 290 0.79 9.18 -14.81
CA GLY A 290 0.39 10.42 -15.52
C GLY A 290 -0.31 10.14 -16.85
N LYS A 291 0.21 9.17 -17.64
CA LYS A 291 -0.40 8.71 -18.90
C LYS A 291 -1.81 8.15 -18.67
N GLY A 292 -1.96 7.24 -17.69
CA GLY A 292 -3.26 6.70 -17.33
C GLY A 292 -4.23 7.80 -16.89
N SER A 293 -3.77 8.70 -16.03
CA SER A 293 -4.55 9.82 -15.51
C SER A 293 -4.99 10.79 -16.60
N ALA A 294 -4.10 11.18 -17.51
CA ALA A 294 -4.40 12.08 -18.61
C ALA A 294 -5.42 11.46 -19.60
N GLN A 295 -5.24 10.18 -19.94
CA GLN A 295 -6.16 9.43 -20.78
C GLN A 295 -7.53 9.26 -20.12
N SER A 296 -7.59 8.99 -18.81
CA SER A 296 -8.82 8.95 -18.02
C SER A 296 -9.61 10.24 -18.20
N MET A 297 -9.01 11.37 -17.89
CA MET A 297 -9.68 12.67 -17.94
C MET A 297 -10.09 13.05 -19.38
N LYS A 298 -9.25 12.74 -20.37
CA LYS A 298 -9.59 12.95 -21.79
C LYS A 298 -10.83 12.12 -22.20
N SER A 299 -10.93 10.87 -21.77
CA SER A 299 -12.08 9.99 -22.08
C SER A 299 -13.40 10.48 -21.49
N TYR A 300 -13.36 11.21 -20.37
CA TYR A 300 -14.52 11.88 -19.78
C TYR A 300 -14.84 13.25 -20.41
N GLY A 301 -14.14 13.64 -21.48
CA GLY A 301 -14.40 14.90 -22.21
C GLY A 301 -13.79 16.14 -21.51
N CYS A 302 -12.77 15.95 -20.68
CA CYS A 302 -12.00 17.05 -20.10
C CYS A 302 -11.03 17.64 -21.12
N LYS A 303 -10.69 18.93 -20.94
CA LYS A 303 -9.51 19.55 -21.55
C LYS A 303 -8.32 19.26 -20.67
N VAL A 304 -7.39 18.43 -21.15
CA VAL A 304 -6.24 17.99 -20.34
C VAL A 304 -5.00 18.80 -20.71
N ILE A 305 -4.33 19.31 -19.69
CA ILE A 305 -3.02 19.96 -19.77
C ILE A 305 -2.06 19.12 -18.95
N VAL A 306 -0.89 18.81 -19.50
CA VAL A 306 0.17 18.05 -18.85
C VAL A 306 1.31 18.99 -18.45
N THR A 307 1.88 18.79 -17.27
CA THR A 307 3.15 19.39 -16.88
C THR A 307 4.19 18.30 -16.70
N GLU A 308 5.39 18.46 -17.27
CA GLU A 308 6.40 17.40 -17.26
C GLU A 308 7.81 18.02 -17.30
N ILE A 309 8.78 17.37 -16.64
CA ILE A 309 10.19 17.77 -16.62
C ILE A 309 11.03 16.97 -17.61
N ASP A 310 10.66 15.70 -17.88
CA ASP A 310 11.34 14.83 -18.81
C ASP A 310 10.95 15.20 -20.25
N PRO A 311 11.91 15.62 -21.10
CA PRO A 311 11.58 16.04 -22.47
C PRO A 311 11.03 14.90 -23.33
N ILE A 312 11.35 13.63 -23.04
CA ILE A 312 10.81 12.47 -23.77
C ILE A 312 9.36 12.28 -23.41
N CYS A 313 9.02 12.25 -22.12
CA CYS A 313 7.62 12.14 -21.67
C CYS A 313 6.79 13.34 -22.11
N ALA A 314 7.33 14.57 -22.06
CA ALA A 314 6.68 15.76 -22.55
C ALA A 314 6.38 15.70 -24.07
N LEU A 315 7.34 15.18 -24.86
CA LEU A 315 7.14 14.97 -26.29
C LEU A 315 6.06 13.91 -26.55
N GLN A 316 6.06 12.82 -25.82
CA GLN A 316 4.99 11.80 -25.92
C GLN A 316 3.61 12.42 -25.63
N ALA A 317 3.49 13.22 -24.57
CA ALA A 317 2.23 13.90 -24.24
C ALA A 317 1.77 14.81 -25.39
N ALA A 318 2.67 15.59 -25.98
CA ALA A 318 2.37 16.47 -27.11
C ALA A 318 1.94 15.68 -28.35
N MET A 319 2.60 14.54 -28.64
CA MET A 319 2.25 13.67 -29.78
C MET A 319 0.89 12.98 -29.60
N GLU A 320 0.46 12.73 -28.37
CA GLU A 320 -0.87 12.22 -28.05
C GLU A 320 -1.96 13.32 -28.03
N GLY A 321 -1.58 14.55 -28.36
CA GLY A 321 -2.49 15.70 -28.51
C GLY A 321 -2.86 16.38 -27.19
N PHE A 322 -2.04 16.24 -26.16
CA PHE A 322 -2.19 17.02 -24.93
C PHE A 322 -1.45 18.35 -25.03
N GLU A 323 -2.01 19.38 -24.44
CA GLU A 323 -1.31 20.66 -24.23
C GLU A 323 -0.26 20.46 -23.12
N VAL A 324 1.02 20.75 -23.40
CA VAL A 324 2.11 20.69 -22.41
C VAL A 324 2.48 22.12 -22.01
N ARG A 325 2.46 22.41 -20.70
CA ARG A 325 2.74 23.73 -20.11
C ARG A 325 3.47 23.59 -18.78
N ARG A 326 4.04 24.70 -18.32
CA ARG A 326 4.50 24.79 -16.93
C ARG A 326 3.30 24.99 -16.01
N LEU A 327 3.38 24.49 -14.79
CA LEU A 327 2.28 24.59 -13.82
C LEU A 327 1.88 26.03 -13.54
N GLU A 328 2.85 26.93 -13.40
CA GLU A 328 2.64 28.35 -13.10
C GLU A 328 1.78 29.08 -14.16
N ASP A 329 1.88 28.64 -15.42
CA ASP A 329 1.18 29.27 -16.55
C ASP A 329 -0.30 28.83 -16.65
N VAL A 330 -0.70 27.82 -15.89
CA VAL A 330 -2.05 27.21 -16.00
C VAL A 330 -2.86 27.25 -14.71
N LEU A 331 -2.34 27.81 -13.63
CA LEU A 331 -3.00 27.85 -12.33
C LEU A 331 -4.40 28.47 -12.38
N GLN A 332 -4.62 29.49 -13.20
CA GLN A 332 -5.92 30.16 -13.40
C GLN A 332 -6.84 29.44 -14.40
N LYS A 333 -6.30 28.46 -15.16
CA LYS A 333 -7.07 27.72 -16.16
C LYS A 333 -7.66 26.43 -15.57
N GLY A 334 -6.88 25.74 -14.70
CA GLY A 334 -7.24 24.43 -14.14
C GLY A 334 -8.48 24.47 -13.26
N ASN A 335 -9.41 23.56 -13.48
CA ASN A 335 -10.50 23.24 -12.55
C ASN A 335 -10.09 22.17 -11.56
N ILE A 336 -9.31 21.19 -12.05
CA ILE A 336 -8.82 20.04 -11.28
C ILE A 336 -7.33 19.94 -11.52
N PHE A 337 -6.57 19.74 -10.46
CA PHE A 337 -5.13 19.53 -10.48
C PHE A 337 -4.85 18.14 -9.87
N VAL A 338 -4.09 17.33 -10.59
CA VAL A 338 -3.76 15.96 -10.21
C VAL A 338 -2.25 15.81 -10.21
N THR A 339 -1.65 15.42 -9.09
CA THR A 339 -0.22 15.08 -9.02
C THR A 339 0.01 13.59 -9.21
N THR A 340 1.07 13.23 -9.95
CA THR A 340 1.34 11.86 -10.41
C THR A 340 2.85 11.56 -10.49
N THR A 341 3.69 12.34 -9.78
CA THR A 341 5.14 12.37 -10.04
C THR A 341 5.97 11.48 -9.13
N GLY A 342 5.44 11.09 -7.96
CA GLY A 342 6.22 10.43 -6.91
C GLY A 342 7.32 11.33 -6.30
N ASN A 343 7.30 12.64 -6.59
CA ASN A 343 8.24 13.62 -6.07
C ASN A 343 7.58 14.43 -4.93
N LYS A 344 8.20 15.49 -4.46
CA LYS A 344 7.68 16.36 -3.40
C LYS A 344 7.43 17.78 -3.91
N ASP A 345 6.55 18.52 -3.21
CA ASP A 345 6.34 19.97 -3.41
C ASP A 345 5.95 20.35 -4.84
N ILE A 346 5.25 19.49 -5.55
CA ILE A 346 4.77 19.78 -6.92
C ILE A 346 3.72 20.88 -6.88
N ILE A 347 2.74 20.76 -5.98
CA ILE A 347 1.75 21.80 -5.72
C ILE A 347 2.04 22.45 -4.37
N THR A 348 2.62 23.64 -4.41
CA THR A 348 2.96 24.41 -3.21
C THR A 348 1.80 25.28 -2.73
N LEU A 349 1.87 25.78 -1.50
CA LEU A 349 0.93 26.78 -0.96
C LEU A 349 0.85 28.02 -1.86
N LYS A 350 1.98 28.44 -2.48
CA LYS A 350 2.03 29.57 -3.43
C LYS A 350 1.19 29.29 -4.69
N HIS A 351 1.24 28.06 -5.19
CA HIS A 351 0.41 27.62 -6.32
C HIS A 351 -1.07 27.62 -5.94
N MET A 352 -1.45 27.02 -4.81
CA MET A 352 -2.82 26.95 -4.31
C MET A 352 -3.46 28.35 -4.13
N ARG A 353 -2.69 29.32 -3.63
CA ARG A 353 -3.12 30.72 -3.52
C ARG A 353 -3.37 31.39 -4.87
N LYS A 354 -2.76 30.94 -5.95
CA LYS A 354 -2.92 31.48 -7.30
C LYS A 354 -3.93 30.73 -8.16
N MET A 355 -4.37 29.54 -7.75
CA MET A 355 -5.42 28.79 -8.44
C MET A 355 -6.71 29.60 -8.48
N LYS A 356 -7.56 29.32 -9.47
CA LYS A 356 -8.88 29.92 -9.51
C LYS A 356 -9.77 29.45 -8.36
N ASP A 357 -10.83 30.22 -8.10
CA ASP A 357 -11.85 29.84 -7.13
C ASP A 357 -12.47 28.47 -7.47
N GLN A 358 -12.78 27.66 -6.45
CA GLN A 358 -13.35 26.32 -6.54
C GLN A 358 -12.45 25.30 -7.24
N ALA A 359 -11.13 25.54 -7.32
CA ALA A 359 -10.18 24.54 -7.84
C ALA A 359 -10.14 23.30 -6.92
N ILE A 360 -10.12 22.12 -7.53
CA ILE A 360 -9.98 20.83 -6.85
C ILE A 360 -8.55 20.36 -7.01
N VAL A 361 -7.93 19.94 -5.93
CA VAL A 361 -6.54 19.46 -5.91
C VAL A 361 -6.52 18.06 -5.32
N CYS A 362 -5.91 17.12 -6.01
CA CYS A 362 -5.78 15.74 -5.57
C CYS A 362 -4.46 15.13 -6.03
N ASN A 363 -4.09 14.04 -5.37
CA ASN A 363 -2.90 13.26 -5.66
C ASN A 363 -3.29 11.81 -5.98
N ILE A 364 -2.60 11.18 -6.92
CA ILE A 364 -2.70 9.74 -7.18
C ILE A 364 -1.31 9.08 -7.13
N GLY A 365 -0.26 9.81 -6.76
CA GLY A 365 1.03 9.28 -6.38
C GLY A 365 0.99 8.64 -4.98
N HIS A 366 1.95 7.80 -4.67
CA HIS A 366 1.93 6.98 -3.44
C HIS A 366 1.91 7.80 -2.15
N PHE A 367 2.74 8.84 -2.02
CA PHE A 367 2.83 9.66 -0.81
C PHE A 367 2.12 11.01 -0.92
N ASP A 368 1.80 11.60 0.21
CA ASP A 368 1.09 12.87 0.35
C ASP A 368 1.96 14.13 0.22
N ASN A 369 3.27 13.96 0.04
CA ASN A 369 4.24 15.05 -0.02
C ASN A 369 4.30 15.80 -1.36
N GLU A 370 3.58 15.33 -2.38
CA GLU A 370 3.47 16.04 -3.66
C GLU A 370 2.70 17.36 -3.55
N ILE A 371 1.79 17.46 -2.58
CA ILE A 371 0.98 18.65 -2.30
C ILE A 371 1.31 19.17 -0.92
N GLN A 372 1.66 20.45 -0.78
CA GLN A 372 2.00 21.08 0.50
C GLN A 372 0.76 21.27 1.38
N VAL A 373 0.08 20.18 1.77
CA VAL A 373 -1.12 20.23 2.64
C VAL A 373 -0.77 20.71 4.04
N ASP A 374 0.38 20.34 4.59
CA ASP A 374 0.84 20.83 5.89
C ASP A 374 1.04 22.35 5.89
N ALA A 375 1.67 22.90 4.85
CA ALA A 375 1.81 24.33 4.70
C ALA A 375 0.45 25.04 4.57
N LEU A 376 -0.53 24.40 3.91
CA LEU A 376 -1.89 24.90 3.80
C LEU A 376 -2.61 24.86 5.15
N ASN A 377 -2.51 23.76 5.92
CA ASN A 377 -3.06 23.61 7.26
C ASN A 377 -2.49 24.65 8.24
N ASN A 378 -1.20 24.94 8.14
CA ASN A 378 -0.51 25.95 8.96
C ASN A 378 -0.67 27.38 8.45
N SER A 379 -1.44 27.58 7.36
CA SER A 379 -1.71 28.90 6.79
C SER A 379 -2.91 29.59 7.45
N ASN A 380 -3.23 30.80 6.99
CA ASN A 380 -4.43 31.52 7.43
C ASN A 380 -5.73 31.08 6.69
N ALA A 381 -5.69 30.01 5.90
CA ALA A 381 -6.89 29.48 5.27
C ALA A 381 -7.75 28.71 6.29
N LYS A 382 -9.07 28.94 6.24
CA LYS A 382 -10.01 28.21 7.10
C LYS A 382 -10.29 26.84 6.50
N LYS A 383 -9.92 25.76 7.19
CA LYS A 383 -10.26 24.38 6.83
C LYS A 383 -11.68 24.04 7.29
N GLU A 384 -12.45 23.39 6.44
CA GLU A 384 -13.76 22.83 6.74
C GLU A 384 -13.90 21.47 6.01
N GLN A 385 -14.15 20.41 6.75
CA GLN A 385 -14.43 19.10 6.17
C GLN A 385 -15.89 19.05 5.69
N ILE A 386 -16.10 18.99 4.38
CA ILE A 386 -17.46 18.91 3.79
C ILE A 386 -18.05 17.52 3.96
N LYS A 387 -17.24 16.50 3.71
CA LYS A 387 -17.53 15.09 3.98
C LYS A 387 -16.19 14.34 4.11
N PRO A 388 -16.17 13.09 4.59
CA PRO A 388 -14.92 12.33 4.69
C PRO A 388 -14.12 12.42 3.39
N GLN A 389 -12.82 12.74 3.50
CA GLN A 389 -11.88 12.86 2.40
C GLN A 389 -12.14 14.02 1.40
N LEU A 390 -12.97 15.00 1.75
CA LEU A 390 -13.22 16.24 0.99
C LEU A 390 -13.13 17.43 1.92
N ASP A 391 -12.02 18.14 1.88
CA ASP A 391 -11.77 19.34 2.66
C ASP A 391 -11.85 20.61 1.79
N ARG A 392 -12.56 21.61 2.30
CA ARG A 392 -12.60 22.96 1.74
C ARG A 392 -11.67 23.87 2.52
N TYR A 393 -10.86 24.64 1.79
CA TYR A 393 -10.01 25.68 2.39
C TYR A 393 -10.45 27.05 1.82
N THR A 394 -10.83 27.96 2.72
CA THR A 394 -11.23 29.33 2.38
C THR A 394 -10.11 30.29 2.76
N PHE A 395 -9.53 30.98 1.76
CA PHE A 395 -8.51 32.00 1.96
C PHE A 395 -9.10 33.32 2.46
N LYS A 396 -8.26 34.24 2.95
CA LYS A 396 -8.71 35.56 3.46
C LYS A 396 -9.47 36.44 2.46
N ASP A 397 -9.18 36.26 1.18
CA ASP A 397 -9.85 36.98 0.06
C ASP A 397 -11.20 36.34 -0.32
N GLY A 398 -11.64 35.31 0.41
CA GLY A 398 -12.88 34.59 0.16
C GLY A 398 -12.77 33.47 -0.88
N LYS A 399 -11.65 33.36 -1.59
CA LYS A 399 -11.41 32.28 -2.55
C LYS A 399 -11.35 30.91 -1.86
N GLN A 400 -11.90 29.91 -2.50
CA GLN A 400 -11.95 28.55 -1.98
C GLN A 400 -11.21 27.58 -2.90
N ILE A 401 -10.60 26.55 -2.30
CA ILE A 401 -10.10 25.36 -2.99
C ILE A 401 -10.53 24.11 -2.24
N PHE A 402 -10.55 22.99 -2.93
CA PHE A 402 -10.86 21.69 -2.35
C PHE A 402 -9.65 20.77 -2.41
N ILE A 403 -9.34 20.11 -1.30
CA ILE A 403 -8.31 19.07 -1.22
C ILE A 403 -9.00 17.72 -1.01
N LEU A 404 -8.65 16.74 -1.86
CA LEU A 404 -9.17 15.38 -1.74
C LEU A 404 -8.18 14.51 -0.99
N ALA A 405 -8.71 13.61 -0.14
CA ALA A 405 -7.96 12.63 0.64
C ALA A 405 -6.76 13.23 1.41
N GLU A 406 -6.87 14.51 1.82
CA GLU A 406 -5.79 15.25 2.50
C GLU A 406 -4.46 15.24 1.73
N GLY A 407 -4.49 15.17 0.39
CA GLY A 407 -3.33 15.07 -0.49
C GLY A 407 -2.77 13.65 -0.66
N ARG A 408 -3.36 12.65 -0.01
CA ARG A 408 -3.03 11.23 -0.19
C ARG A 408 -3.69 10.65 -1.44
N LEU A 409 -3.47 9.37 -1.71
CA LEU A 409 -4.04 8.64 -2.85
C LEU A 409 -5.56 8.83 -2.97
N VAL A 410 -5.99 9.62 -3.96
CA VAL A 410 -7.41 9.95 -4.19
C VAL A 410 -8.26 8.71 -4.51
N ASN A 411 -7.70 7.76 -5.26
CA ASN A 411 -8.39 6.54 -5.65
C ASN A 411 -8.67 5.59 -4.48
N LEU A 412 -7.81 5.54 -3.48
CA LEU A 412 -7.97 4.73 -2.28
C LEU A 412 -8.67 5.49 -1.13
N GLY A 413 -8.33 6.76 -0.95
CA GLY A 413 -8.94 7.61 0.07
C GLY A 413 -10.41 7.89 -0.22
N CYS A 414 -10.73 8.26 -1.45
CA CYS A 414 -12.08 8.66 -1.86
C CYS A 414 -12.89 7.54 -2.55
N ALA A 415 -12.25 6.44 -2.98
CA ALA A 415 -12.90 5.31 -3.65
C ALA A 415 -12.35 3.98 -3.12
N THR A 416 -12.24 2.98 -3.97
CA THR A 416 -11.87 1.58 -3.61
C THR A 416 -10.53 1.12 -4.19
N GLY A 417 -9.78 2.03 -4.83
CA GLY A 417 -8.51 1.71 -5.46
C GLY A 417 -8.64 1.20 -6.88
N HIS A 418 -7.65 0.43 -7.33
CA HIS A 418 -7.63 -0.15 -8.67
C HIS A 418 -8.58 -1.33 -8.82
N ALA A 419 -9.04 -1.56 -10.07
CA ALA A 419 -9.92 -2.67 -10.40
C ALA A 419 -9.24 -4.04 -10.16
N SER A 420 -10.03 -5.03 -9.77
CA SER A 420 -9.56 -6.37 -9.39
C SER A 420 -8.75 -7.05 -10.48
N PHE A 421 -9.13 -6.90 -11.77
CA PHE A 421 -8.40 -7.49 -12.89
C PHE A 421 -6.96 -6.94 -12.99
N VAL A 422 -6.80 -5.63 -12.81
CA VAL A 422 -5.48 -4.98 -12.81
C VAL A 422 -4.66 -5.44 -11.61
N MET A 423 -5.26 -5.48 -10.42
CA MET A 423 -4.57 -5.97 -9.23
C MET A 423 -4.22 -7.47 -9.31
N SER A 424 -4.96 -8.24 -10.11
CA SER A 424 -4.57 -9.63 -10.43
C SER A 424 -3.21 -9.71 -11.12
N THR A 425 -2.88 -8.77 -12.02
CA THR A 425 -1.56 -8.74 -12.67
C THR A 425 -0.46 -8.45 -11.67
N SER A 426 -0.61 -7.41 -10.84
CA SER A 426 0.36 -7.02 -9.81
C SER A 426 0.56 -8.13 -8.77
N PHE A 427 -0.53 -8.64 -8.21
CA PHE A 427 -0.44 -9.64 -7.14
C PHE A 427 0.01 -11.02 -7.61
N SER A 428 -0.19 -11.36 -8.88
CA SER A 428 0.45 -12.54 -9.48
C SER A 428 1.96 -12.41 -9.45
N ASN A 429 2.51 -11.22 -9.76
CA ASN A 429 3.94 -10.95 -9.67
C ASN A 429 4.43 -11.02 -8.21
N GLN A 430 3.66 -10.51 -7.24
CA GLN A 430 3.98 -10.63 -5.81
C GLN A 430 4.08 -12.10 -5.38
N VAL A 431 3.11 -12.92 -5.72
CA VAL A 431 3.13 -14.36 -5.40
C VAL A 431 4.35 -15.05 -6.02
N LEU A 432 4.66 -14.76 -7.30
CA LEU A 432 5.80 -15.35 -7.98
C LEU A 432 7.13 -14.91 -7.35
N ALA A 433 7.26 -13.63 -6.96
CA ALA A 433 8.43 -13.11 -6.26
C ALA A 433 8.63 -13.81 -4.90
N GLN A 434 7.56 -13.98 -4.11
CA GLN A 434 7.62 -14.67 -2.81
C GLN A 434 8.01 -16.15 -2.96
N VAL A 435 7.46 -16.84 -3.96
CA VAL A 435 7.84 -18.24 -4.27
C VAL A 435 9.30 -18.31 -4.73
N PHE A 436 9.77 -17.35 -5.52
CA PHE A 436 11.15 -17.29 -5.96
C PHE A 436 12.11 -17.06 -4.80
N LEU A 437 11.84 -16.10 -3.92
CA LEU A 437 12.61 -15.83 -2.70
C LEU A 437 12.71 -17.06 -1.81
N ALA A 438 11.58 -17.70 -1.51
CA ALA A 438 11.54 -18.89 -0.68
C ALA A 438 12.37 -20.05 -1.23
N LYS A 439 12.36 -20.22 -2.58
CA LYS A 439 13.05 -21.32 -3.27
C LYS A 439 14.55 -21.06 -3.42
N ASN A 440 14.95 -19.83 -3.80
CA ASN A 440 16.31 -19.57 -4.25
C ASN A 440 17.18 -18.88 -3.19
N LYS A 441 16.59 -18.17 -2.23
CA LYS A 441 17.28 -17.46 -1.15
C LYS A 441 18.50 -16.69 -1.66
N PRO A 442 18.30 -15.69 -2.56
CA PRO A 442 19.38 -14.95 -3.17
C PRO A 442 20.19 -14.17 -2.12
N SER A 443 21.39 -13.73 -2.47
CA SER A 443 22.19 -12.82 -1.64
C SER A 443 21.52 -11.44 -1.53
N THR A 444 21.97 -10.62 -0.56
CA THR A 444 21.48 -9.23 -0.43
C THR A 444 21.72 -8.44 -1.71
N GLY A 445 20.70 -7.76 -2.20
CA GLY A 445 20.68 -6.99 -3.44
C GLY A 445 19.25 -6.80 -3.94
N ILE A 446 19.07 -6.02 -5.01
CA ILE A 446 17.79 -5.81 -5.67
C ILE A 446 17.73 -6.69 -6.93
N TYR A 447 16.60 -7.36 -7.12
CA TYR A 447 16.37 -8.29 -8.21
C TYR A 447 15.05 -7.94 -8.93
N ASP A 448 15.05 -8.07 -10.25
CA ASP A 448 13.85 -7.97 -11.06
C ASP A 448 13.25 -9.35 -11.30
N LEU A 449 11.94 -9.41 -11.55
CA LEU A 449 11.27 -10.65 -11.93
C LEU A 449 11.78 -11.12 -13.31
N PRO A 450 12.20 -12.39 -13.44
CA PRO A 450 12.58 -12.94 -14.75
C PRO A 450 11.47 -12.74 -15.78
N ARG A 451 11.80 -12.26 -16.98
CA ARG A 451 10.86 -11.99 -18.09
C ARG A 451 9.89 -13.15 -18.35
N LYS A 452 10.35 -14.37 -18.22
CA LYS A 452 9.52 -15.56 -18.39
C LYS A 452 8.33 -15.61 -17.41
N LEU A 453 8.51 -15.17 -16.18
CA LEU A 453 7.44 -15.13 -15.18
C LEU A 453 6.46 -14.00 -15.48
N ASP A 454 6.96 -12.85 -15.91
CA ASP A 454 6.15 -11.72 -16.34
C ASP A 454 5.26 -12.09 -17.56
N GLU A 455 5.84 -12.79 -18.58
CA GLU A 455 5.09 -13.34 -19.70
C GLU A 455 4.05 -14.42 -19.27
N GLU A 456 4.34 -15.22 -18.24
CA GLU A 456 3.38 -16.20 -17.70
C GLU A 456 2.15 -15.50 -17.13
N VAL A 457 2.35 -14.42 -16.38
CA VAL A 457 1.26 -13.57 -15.86
C VAL A 457 0.40 -13.05 -17.02
N ALA A 458 1.02 -12.47 -18.06
CA ALA A 458 0.31 -11.98 -19.24
C ALA A 458 -0.52 -13.08 -19.93
N ARG A 459 0.04 -14.28 -20.12
CA ARG A 459 -0.65 -15.40 -20.77
C ARG A 459 -1.89 -15.86 -20.01
N ILE A 460 -1.82 -15.90 -18.67
CA ILE A 460 -2.97 -16.28 -17.84
C ILE A 460 -4.12 -15.29 -18.03
N HIS A 461 -3.80 -13.98 -18.03
CA HIS A 461 -4.79 -12.93 -18.16
C HIS A 461 -5.40 -12.86 -19.58
N LEU A 462 -4.58 -13.04 -20.63
CA LEU A 462 -5.07 -13.12 -22.02
C LEU A 462 -6.09 -14.22 -22.19
N LYS A 463 -5.87 -15.39 -21.61
CA LYS A 463 -6.83 -16.50 -21.66
C LYS A 463 -8.19 -16.15 -21.05
N HIS A 464 -8.20 -15.36 -19.99
CA HIS A 464 -9.44 -14.89 -19.35
C HIS A 464 -10.20 -13.89 -20.23
N LEU A 465 -9.47 -13.11 -21.04
CA LEU A 465 -10.03 -12.15 -22.00
C LEU A 465 -10.43 -12.77 -23.34
N ASP A 466 -10.38 -14.10 -23.46
CA ASP A 466 -10.64 -14.83 -24.74
C ASP A 466 -9.77 -14.31 -25.88
N ALA A 467 -8.50 -14.00 -25.58
CA ALA A 467 -7.53 -13.46 -26.51
C ALA A 467 -6.50 -14.51 -26.91
N ASP A 468 -6.37 -14.73 -28.22
CA ASP A 468 -5.45 -15.71 -28.80
C ASP A 468 -4.12 -15.08 -29.22
N LEU A 469 -3.03 -15.74 -28.82
CA LEU A 469 -1.68 -15.35 -29.24
C LEU A 469 -1.32 -16.03 -30.58
N THR A 470 -0.80 -15.24 -31.48
CA THR A 470 -0.11 -15.78 -32.70
C THR A 470 1.09 -16.61 -32.27
N ARG A 471 1.30 -17.75 -32.92
CA ARG A 471 2.44 -18.64 -32.68
C ARG A 471 3.53 -18.43 -33.70
N LEU A 472 4.78 -18.34 -33.26
CA LEU A 472 5.93 -18.31 -34.17
C LEU A 472 6.15 -19.69 -34.81
N THR A 473 6.47 -19.70 -36.08
CA THR A 473 7.11 -20.86 -36.70
C THR A 473 8.57 -20.94 -36.26
N LYS A 474 9.19 -22.11 -36.42
CA LYS A 474 10.63 -22.27 -36.11
C LYS A 474 11.49 -21.30 -36.93
N SER A 475 11.20 -21.14 -38.21
CA SER A 475 11.94 -20.20 -39.08
C SER A 475 11.80 -18.74 -38.62
N GLN A 476 10.60 -18.32 -38.19
CA GLN A 476 10.39 -16.98 -37.67
C GLN A 476 11.15 -16.77 -36.35
N ALA A 477 11.12 -17.75 -35.44
CA ALA A 477 11.84 -17.69 -34.17
C ALA A 477 13.36 -17.62 -34.39
N GLU A 478 13.89 -18.42 -35.31
CA GLU A 478 15.31 -18.38 -35.72
C GLU A 478 15.70 -17.02 -36.33
N TYR A 479 14.84 -16.46 -37.18
CA TYR A 479 15.11 -15.17 -37.83
C TYR A 479 15.24 -14.01 -36.86
N ILE A 480 14.41 -14.00 -35.80
CA ILE A 480 14.45 -12.93 -34.78
C ILE A 480 15.29 -13.30 -33.53
N GLY A 481 15.90 -14.48 -33.51
CA GLY A 481 16.81 -14.93 -32.47
C GLY A 481 16.16 -15.22 -31.11
N VAL A 482 14.90 -15.70 -31.09
CA VAL A 482 14.16 -16.06 -29.86
C VAL A 482 13.71 -17.53 -29.92
N LYS A 483 13.25 -18.05 -28.77
CA LYS A 483 12.59 -19.37 -28.72
C LYS A 483 11.14 -19.26 -29.22
N VAL A 484 10.59 -20.35 -29.79
CA VAL A 484 9.18 -20.40 -30.25
C VAL A 484 8.21 -20.04 -29.11
N ASP A 485 8.51 -20.43 -27.87
CA ASP A 485 7.66 -20.22 -26.70
C ASP A 485 8.12 -19.05 -25.82
N GLY A 486 9.06 -18.22 -26.32
CA GLY A 486 9.57 -17.06 -25.57
C GLY A 486 10.75 -17.38 -24.63
N PRO A 487 11.20 -16.42 -23.85
CA PRO A 487 10.74 -15.03 -23.87
C PRO A 487 11.03 -14.32 -25.19
N TYR A 488 10.10 -13.44 -25.61
CA TYR A 488 10.16 -12.78 -26.91
C TYR A 488 10.97 -11.50 -26.91
N LYS A 489 11.25 -10.94 -25.74
CA LYS A 489 12.06 -9.75 -25.54
C LYS A 489 13.18 -10.05 -24.53
N LYS A 490 14.30 -9.35 -24.66
CA LYS A 490 15.38 -9.39 -23.68
C LYS A 490 14.93 -8.74 -22.36
N ASP A 491 15.61 -9.04 -21.26
CA ASP A 491 15.26 -8.51 -19.93
C ASP A 491 15.38 -6.99 -19.88
N GLU A 492 16.29 -6.38 -20.64
CA GLU A 492 16.49 -4.92 -20.69
C GLU A 492 15.42 -4.19 -21.53
N TYR A 493 14.56 -4.92 -22.26
CA TYR A 493 13.53 -4.28 -23.09
C TYR A 493 12.51 -3.57 -22.21
N ARG A 494 12.21 -2.32 -22.54
CA ARG A 494 11.16 -1.50 -21.89
C ARG A 494 9.94 -1.40 -22.82
N TYR A 495 8.75 -1.80 -22.32
CA TYR A 495 7.47 -1.73 -23.05
C TYR A 495 6.93 -0.30 -23.13
#